data_1b297cad630ea2f60d25fc1abf1b0c6e
#
_entry.id   1b297cad630ea2f60d25fc1abf1b0c6e
#
_cell.length_a   1.000
_cell.length_b   1.000
_cell.length_c   1.000
_cell.angle_alpha   90.00
_cell.angle_beta   90.00
_cell.angle_gamma   90.00
#
_symmetry.space_group_name_H-M   'P 1'
#
loop_
_entity.id
_entity.type
_entity.pdbx_description
1 polymer ?
#
loop_
_entity_poly.entity_id
_entity_poly.type
_entity_poly.pdbx_seq_one_letter_code
_entity_poly.pdbx_strand_id
1 'polypeptide(L)'
;MGKPLIAFVTSVGATVLLSACSSGAAPPPAEAVASTSASTPPQTSAAASPSTSAAVVKVDPVDKAFKAKLDALCIAWLSDGNKHPPPFYMGNPLALTAAQLPQAGAWLESLAVNHEVVESTSKLGAPAQGTESWSSLLSDFKSFQEHQTAAIAAAKSSDLSAWTTQATAADTAREAVLTGLTRAGLPSSDPCQVVFTRGSYHGG
;
A
#
# COMPACT_ATOMS: atom_id res chain seq x y z
N MET A 1 2.94 -48.87 5.47
CA MET A 1 4.11 -48.97 6.33
C MET A 1 5.25 -48.25 5.63
N GLY A 2 5.87 -47.27 6.28
CA GLY A 2 6.99 -46.49 5.70
C GLY A 2 6.82 -44.99 5.89
N LYS A 3 7.16 -44.45 7.07
CA LYS A 3 7.30 -43.00 7.32
C LYS A 3 8.71 -42.60 6.90
N PRO A 4 8.90 -41.51 6.15
CA PRO A 4 10.20 -40.85 6.08
C PRO A 4 10.31 -39.82 7.22
N LEU A 5 11.37 -39.96 8.00
CA LEU A 5 11.92 -38.91 8.86
C LEU A 5 12.55 -37.85 7.97
N ILE A 6 12.18 -36.61 8.19
CA ILE A 6 12.90 -35.45 7.64
C ILE A 6 13.64 -34.78 8.79
N ALA A 7 14.94 -34.74 8.64
CA ALA A 7 15.90 -34.20 9.59
C ALA A 7 15.84 -32.67 9.65
N PHE A 8 15.87 -32.16 10.89
CA PHE A 8 16.11 -30.75 11.22
C PHE A 8 17.57 -30.38 10.93
N VAL A 9 17.77 -29.34 10.17
CA VAL A 9 19.06 -28.64 10.10
C VAL A 9 18.91 -27.31 10.82
N THR A 10 19.48 -27.25 11.99
CA THR A 10 19.70 -26.05 12.79
C THR A 10 20.93 -25.33 12.23
N SER A 11 20.77 -24.10 11.78
CA SER A 11 21.89 -23.21 11.49
C SER A 11 21.83 -22.04 12.48
N VAL A 12 22.76 -22.05 13.42
CA VAL A 12 23.06 -20.98 14.37
C VAL A 12 24.13 -20.11 13.70
N GLY A 13 23.89 -18.84 13.58
CA GLY A 13 24.88 -17.87 13.12
C GLY A 13 24.63 -16.51 13.79
N ALA A 14 25.18 -16.36 15.00
CA ALA A 14 25.27 -15.08 15.68
C ALA A 14 26.47 -14.29 15.16
N THR A 15 26.28 -13.02 14.82
CA THR A 15 27.40 -12.07 14.80
C THR A 15 26.93 -10.71 15.28
N VAL A 16 27.29 -10.44 16.50
CA VAL A 16 27.21 -9.14 17.17
C VAL A 16 28.40 -8.29 16.71
N LEU A 17 28.17 -7.09 16.27
CA LEU A 17 29.19 -6.04 16.24
C LEU A 17 28.62 -4.77 16.86
N LEU A 18 29.04 -4.56 18.10
CA LEU A 18 29.02 -3.27 18.77
C LEU A 18 30.04 -2.35 18.10
N SER A 19 29.71 -1.11 17.89
CA SER A 19 30.67 -0.04 17.83
C SER A 19 30.14 1.20 18.53
N ALA A 20 31.01 1.64 19.42
CA ALA A 20 30.84 2.58 20.50
C ALA A 20 30.96 4.04 20.05
N CYS A 21 30.38 4.90 20.90
CA CYS A 21 30.79 6.20 21.37
C CYS A 21 31.51 7.18 20.44
N SER A 22 30.94 8.37 20.33
CA SER A 22 31.79 9.57 20.51
C SER A 22 31.01 10.68 21.21
N SER A 23 31.57 11.07 22.33
CA SER A 23 31.18 12.18 23.19
C SER A 23 31.68 13.51 22.60
N GLY A 24 30.99 14.60 22.97
CA GLY A 24 31.71 15.86 23.20
C GLY A 24 31.24 17.03 22.34
N ALA A 25 30.62 17.99 22.94
CA ALA A 25 31.15 19.29 23.34
C ALA A 25 30.00 20.30 23.48
N ALA A 26 30.05 21.00 24.57
CA ALA A 26 29.13 22.05 24.99
C ALA A 26 29.26 23.34 24.15
N PRO A 27 28.23 24.19 24.12
CA PRO A 27 28.28 25.48 23.45
C PRO A 27 28.87 26.60 24.34
N PRO A 28 29.52 27.62 23.76
CA PRO A 28 29.89 28.85 24.49
C PRO A 28 28.75 29.90 24.44
N PRO A 29 28.79 30.88 25.34
CA PRO A 29 27.67 31.76 25.65
C PRO A 29 27.57 33.00 24.73
N ALA A 30 26.40 33.61 24.85
CA ALA A 30 25.93 34.78 24.13
C ALA A 30 26.78 36.05 24.30
N GLU A 31 26.87 36.84 23.25
CA GLU A 31 27.02 38.29 23.37
C GLU A 31 25.99 39.01 22.49
N ALA A 32 25.33 39.95 23.14
CA ALA A 32 24.34 40.83 22.54
C ALA A 32 25.03 42.04 21.90
N VAL A 33 24.64 42.40 20.67
CA VAL A 33 24.81 43.77 20.18
C VAL A 33 23.56 44.15 19.40
N ALA A 34 22.93 45.20 19.90
CA ALA A 34 21.84 45.91 19.25
C ALA A 34 22.38 46.70 18.05
N SER A 35 21.65 46.72 16.95
CA SER A 35 21.69 47.79 15.99
C SER A 35 20.36 47.80 15.20
N THR A 36 19.64 48.87 15.47
CA THR A 36 18.47 49.35 14.74
C THR A 36 18.87 49.76 13.32
N SER A 37 18.16 49.23 12.32
CA SER A 37 18.04 49.88 11.01
C SER A 37 16.69 49.49 10.41
N ALA A 38 15.86 50.51 10.26
CA ALA A 38 14.60 50.46 9.54
C ALA A 38 14.87 50.12 8.08
N SER A 39 14.28 49.07 7.59
CA SER A 39 14.22 48.75 6.16
C SER A 39 12.79 48.43 5.75
N THR A 40 12.34 49.20 4.78
CA THR A 40 11.10 49.13 4.01
C THR A 40 10.67 47.72 3.70
N PRO A 41 9.37 47.36 3.85
CA PRO A 41 8.91 46.03 3.49
C PRO A 41 8.99 45.80 1.98
N PRO A 42 9.58 44.72 1.50
CA PRO A 42 9.47 44.35 0.10
C PRO A 42 8.04 43.96 -0.23
N GLN A 43 7.51 44.57 -1.30
CA GLN A 43 6.25 44.17 -1.93
C GLN A 43 6.29 42.68 -2.27
N THR A 44 5.44 41.92 -1.60
CA THR A 44 5.23 40.49 -1.90
C THR A 44 4.53 40.40 -3.25
N SER A 45 5.28 40.14 -4.31
CA SER A 45 4.73 39.65 -5.58
C SER A 45 3.96 38.35 -5.27
N ALA A 46 2.65 38.40 -5.46
CA ALA A 46 1.81 37.21 -5.41
C ALA A 46 2.34 36.24 -6.47
N ALA A 47 3.01 35.19 -5.98
CA ALA A 47 3.37 34.06 -6.81
C ALA A 47 2.06 33.41 -7.29
N ALA A 48 1.83 33.46 -8.60
CA ALA A 48 0.74 32.72 -9.24
C ALA A 48 0.90 31.24 -8.86
N SER A 49 -0.06 30.70 -8.10
CA SER A 49 -0.16 29.28 -7.86
C SER A 49 -0.17 28.55 -9.19
N PRO A 50 0.70 27.56 -9.42
CA PRO A 50 0.61 26.75 -10.62
C PRO A 50 -0.73 26.03 -10.59
N SER A 51 -1.64 26.34 -11.50
CA SER A 51 -2.82 25.53 -11.80
C SER A 51 -2.31 24.16 -12.23
N THR A 52 -2.34 23.21 -11.31
CA THR A 52 -2.09 21.80 -11.63
C THR A 52 -3.28 21.33 -12.46
N SER A 53 -3.14 21.46 -13.79
CA SER A 53 -4.09 20.85 -14.72
C SER A 53 -4.10 19.36 -14.43
N ALA A 54 -5.19 18.86 -13.86
CA ALA A 54 -5.36 17.43 -13.64
C ALA A 54 -5.17 16.73 -15.00
N ALA A 55 -4.13 15.90 -15.09
CA ALA A 55 -3.87 15.14 -16.31
C ALA A 55 -5.11 14.28 -16.61
N VAL A 56 -5.73 14.51 -17.75
CA VAL A 56 -6.88 13.71 -18.19
C VAL A 56 -6.38 12.27 -18.38
N VAL A 57 -6.85 11.35 -17.54
CA VAL A 57 -6.53 9.93 -17.65
C VAL A 57 -7.07 9.43 -18.98
N LYS A 58 -6.18 9.03 -19.88
CA LYS A 58 -6.58 8.42 -21.15
C LYS A 58 -7.23 7.06 -20.86
N VAL A 59 -8.51 6.94 -21.18
CA VAL A 59 -9.26 5.69 -21.02
C VAL A 59 -9.00 4.79 -22.24
N ASP A 60 -8.60 3.54 -21.98
CA ASP A 60 -8.42 2.47 -22.96
C ASP A 60 -9.17 1.24 -22.42
N PRO A 61 -10.51 1.15 -22.65
CA PRO A 61 -11.37 0.20 -21.96
C PRO A 61 -11.15 -1.22 -22.44
N VAL A 62 -11.17 -2.17 -21.51
CA VAL A 62 -11.23 -3.60 -21.82
C VAL A 62 -12.56 -3.97 -22.45
N ASP A 63 -12.57 -5.04 -23.26
CA ASP A 63 -13.80 -5.50 -23.88
C ASP A 63 -14.83 -6.01 -22.84
N LYS A 64 -16.13 -5.98 -23.26
CA LYS A 64 -17.25 -6.32 -22.38
C LYS A 64 -17.17 -7.75 -21.82
N ALA A 65 -16.69 -8.70 -22.62
CA ALA A 65 -16.63 -10.11 -22.20
C ALA A 65 -15.53 -10.30 -21.13
N PHE A 66 -14.39 -9.64 -21.31
CA PHE A 66 -13.31 -9.62 -20.33
C PHE A 66 -13.74 -8.91 -19.05
N LYS A 67 -14.39 -7.74 -19.18
CA LYS A 67 -14.92 -7.01 -18.03
C LYS A 67 -15.85 -7.89 -17.20
N ALA A 68 -16.75 -8.65 -17.79
CA ALA A 68 -17.65 -9.52 -17.05
C ALA A 68 -16.94 -10.61 -16.24
N LYS A 69 -15.81 -11.13 -16.73
CA LYS A 69 -14.96 -12.08 -15.97
C LYS A 69 -14.27 -11.41 -14.78
N LEU A 70 -13.77 -10.21 -15.01
CA LEU A 70 -13.09 -9.42 -13.98
C LEU A 70 -14.08 -9.01 -12.87
N ASP A 71 -15.29 -8.57 -13.25
CA ASP A 71 -16.37 -8.24 -12.31
C ASP A 71 -16.73 -9.46 -11.44
N ALA A 72 -16.85 -10.64 -12.02
CA ALA A 72 -17.16 -11.86 -11.29
C ALA A 72 -16.07 -12.20 -10.26
N LEU A 73 -14.81 -12.01 -10.62
CA LEU A 73 -13.67 -12.18 -9.69
C LEU A 73 -13.74 -11.17 -8.54
N CYS A 74 -13.97 -9.90 -8.83
CA CYS A 74 -14.06 -8.85 -7.83
C CYS A 74 -15.27 -9.03 -6.90
N ILE A 75 -16.41 -9.51 -7.42
CA ILE A 75 -17.58 -9.89 -6.59
C ILE A 75 -17.22 -11.04 -5.64
N ALA A 76 -16.43 -12.03 -6.10
CA ALA A 76 -15.96 -13.11 -5.24
C ALA A 76 -15.09 -12.58 -4.09
N TRP A 77 -14.17 -11.65 -4.35
CA TRP A 77 -13.35 -11.01 -3.31
C TRP A 77 -14.17 -10.15 -2.35
N LEU A 78 -15.18 -9.41 -2.84
CA LEU A 78 -16.11 -8.69 -1.95
C LEU A 78 -16.87 -9.65 -1.05
N SER A 79 -17.34 -10.78 -1.59
CA SER A 79 -18.02 -11.82 -0.80
C SER A 79 -17.09 -12.44 0.23
N ASP A 80 -15.83 -12.66 -0.11
CA ASP A 80 -14.81 -13.16 0.80
C ASP A 80 -14.55 -12.15 1.93
N GLY A 81 -14.30 -10.90 1.61
CA GLY A 81 -14.09 -9.83 2.59
C GLY A 81 -15.25 -9.69 3.57
N ASN A 82 -16.51 -9.85 3.11
CA ASN A 82 -17.68 -9.80 3.99
C ASN A 82 -17.73 -10.95 5.02
N LYS A 83 -17.03 -12.07 4.78
CA LYS A 83 -16.92 -13.20 5.73
C LYS A 83 -15.86 -12.97 6.79
N HIS A 84 -14.94 -12.03 6.55
CA HIS A 84 -13.80 -11.72 7.40
C HIS A 84 -13.87 -10.26 7.88
N PRO A 85 -14.77 -9.93 8.83
CA PRO A 85 -14.85 -8.57 9.34
C PRO A 85 -13.55 -8.19 10.05
N PRO A 86 -13.14 -6.92 9.98
CA PRO A 86 -11.93 -6.46 10.66
C PRO A 86 -12.08 -6.64 12.19
N PRO A 87 -10.99 -7.00 12.89
CA PRO A 87 -11.03 -7.28 14.32
C PRO A 87 -11.29 -6.05 15.19
N PHE A 88 -11.10 -4.86 14.63
CA PHE A 88 -11.35 -3.56 15.25
C PHE A 88 -11.48 -2.50 14.15
N TYR A 89 -11.88 -1.29 14.52
CA TYR A 89 -11.95 -0.19 13.58
C TYR A 89 -10.54 0.19 13.09
N MET A 90 -10.29 0.00 11.79
CA MET A 90 -8.99 0.23 11.16
C MET A 90 -8.97 1.53 10.34
N GLY A 91 -9.62 2.59 10.83
CA GLY A 91 -9.80 3.84 10.07
C GLY A 91 -8.50 4.53 9.62
N ASN A 92 -7.40 4.30 10.32
CA ASN A 92 -6.06 4.71 9.88
C ASN A 92 -5.06 3.60 10.21
N PRO A 93 -4.56 2.86 9.21
CA PRO A 93 -3.61 1.76 9.43
C PRO A 93 -2.29 2.24 10.05
N LEU A 94 -1.92 3.50 9.81
CA LEU A 94 -0.70 4.08 10.35
C LEU A 94 -0.85 4.48 11.83
N ALA A 95 -2.08 4.46 12.37
CA ALA A 95 -2.35 4.73 13.79
C ALA A 95 -2.41 3.46 14.66
N LEU A 96 -2.15 2.26 14.09
CA LEU A 96 -2.11 1.03 14.86
C LEU A 96 -0.93 1.01 15.82
N THR A 97 -1.17 0.44 17.01
CA THR A 97 -0.13 0.17 17.99
C THR A 97 0.56 -1.17 17.71
N ALA A 98 1.78 -1.36 18.18
CA ALA A 98 2.49 -2.64 18.04
C ALA A 98 1.69 -3.83 18.60
N ALA A 99 0.89 -3.61 19.65
CA ALA A 99 0.03 -4.65 20.25
C ALA A 99 -1.14 -5.07 19.33
N GLN A 100 -1.59 -4.20 18.43
CA GLN A 100 -2.68 -4.49 17.49
C GLN A 100 -2.20 -5.16 16.20
N LEU A 101 -0.91 -5.00 15.86
CA LEU A 101 -0.37 -5.48 14.59
C LEU A 101 -0.57 -6.97 14.33
N PRO A 102 -0.32 -7.90 15.27
CA PRO A 102 -0.49 -9.33 14.99
C PRO A 102 -1.92 -9.69 14.57
N GLN A 103 -2.91 -9.05 15.20
CA GLN A 103 -4.32 -9.27 14.90
C GLN A 103 -4.72 -8.65 13.56
N ALA A 104 -4.20 -7.45 13.25
CA ALA A 104 -4.36 -6.81 11.96
C ALA A 104 -3.73 -7.65 10.83
N GLY A 105 -2.51 -8.15 11.03
CA GLY A 105 -1.80 -9.00 10.07
C GLY A 105 -2.54 -10.31 9.79
N ALA A 106 -3.06 -10.98 10.83
CA ALA A 106 -3.84 -12.19 10.67
C ALA A 106 -5.15 -11.96 9.90
N TRP A 107 -5.82 -10.84 10.16
CA TRP A 107 -7.01 -10.45 9.41
C TRP A 107 -6.69 -10.15 7.94
N LEU A 108 -5.67 -9.34 7.66
CA LEU A 108 -5.27 -9.02 6.29
C LEU A 108 -4.87 -10.26 5.49
N GLU A 109 -4.20 -11.22 6.13
CA GLU A 109 -3.84 -12.51 5.54
C GLU A 109 -5.08 -13.37 5.21
N SER A 110 -6.18 -13.22 5.95
CA SER A 110 -7.42 -13.95 5.67
C SER A 110 -8.17 -13.45 4.44
N LEU A 111 -7.85 -12.26 3.92
CA LEU A 111 -8.48 -11.69 2.74
C LEU A 111 -7.82 -12.19 1.46
N ALA A 112 -8.55 -12.93 0.63
CA ALA A 112 -8.03 -13.53 -0.60
C ALA A 112 -7.39 -12.51 -1.54
N VAL A 113 -7.97 -11.31 -1.68
CA VAL A 113 -7.44 -10.25 -2.55
C VAL A 113 -6.01 -9.85 -2.21
N ASN A 114 -5.60 -9.97 -0.95
CA ASN A 114 -4.27 -9.54 -0.51
C ASN A 114 -3.13 -10.48 -0.94
N HIS A 115 -3.42 -11.73 -1.30
CA HIS A 115 -2.42 -12.72 -1.66
C HIS A 115 -2.70 -13.46 -2.97
N GLU A 116 -3.92 -13.38 -3.53
CA GLU A 116 -4.31 -14.09 -4.75
C GLU A 116 -4.51 -13.17 -5.96
N VAL A 117 -4.42 -11.83 -5.80
CA VAL A 117 -4.80 -10.91 -6.86
C VAL A 117 -4.01 -11.14 -8.15
N VAL A 118 -2.70 -11.38 -8.07
CA VAL A 118 -1.84 -11.61 -9.23
C VAL A 118 -2.17 -12.94 -9.92
N GLU A 119 -2.31 -14.01 -9.15
CA GLU A 119 -2.62 -15.34 -9.70
C GLU A 119 -4.02 -15.37 -10.33
N SER A 120 -5.01 -14.84 -9.62
CA SER A 120 -6.40 -14.85 -10.04
C SER A 120 -6.63 -13.99 -11.28
N THR A 121 -6.02 -12.80 -11.35
CA THR A 121 -6.12 -11.93 -12.53
C THR A 121 -5.36 -12.48 -13.74
N SER A 122 -4.21 -13.12 -13.52
CA SER A 122 -3.46 -13.77 -14.60
C SER A 122 -4.23 -14.91 -15.27
N LYS A 123 -5.06 -15.61 -14.52
CA LYS A 123 -5.94 -16.69 -15.07
C LYS A 123 -7.05 -16.18 -15.99
N LEU A 124 -7.37 -14.89 -15.95
CA LEU A 124 -8.37 -14.31 -16.86
C LEU A 124 -7.88 -14.24 -18.31
N GLY A 125 -6.56 -14.27 -18.50
CA GLY A 125 -5.91 -14.10 -19.80
C GLY A 125 -5.80 -12.63 -20.20
N ALA A 126 -5.69 -12.37 -21.52
CA ALA A 126 -5.65 -11.02 -22.06
C ALA A 126 -7.02 -10.62 -22.64
N PRO A 127 -7.45 -9.36 -22.47
CA PRO A 127 -8.62 -8.85 -23.15
C PRO A 127 -8.36 -8.70 -24.66
N ALA A 128 -9.45 -8.74 -25.46
CA ALA A 128 -9.36 -8.49 -26.89
C ALA A 128 -9.15 -6.99 -27.21
N GLN A 129 -9.52 -6.11 -26.29
CA GLN A 129 -9.33 -4.64 -26.36
C GLN A 129 -8.82 -4.14 -25.00
N GLY A 130 -8.14 -3.00 -24.97
CA GLY A 130 -7.58 -2.42 -23.75
C GLY A 130 -6.38 -3.20 -23.20
N THR A 131 -5.62 -3.86 -24.06
CA THR A 131 -4.47 -4.71 -23.66
C THR A 131 -3.37 -3.93 -22.97
N GLU A 132 -3.13 -2.66 -23.37
CA GLU A 132 -2.11 -1.80 -22.75
C GLU A 132 -2.55 -1.42 -21.32
N SER A 133 -3.77 -0.96 -21.15
CA SER A 133 -4.35 -0.65 -19.84
C SER A 133 -4.36 -1.87 -18.93
N TRP A 134 -4.69 -3.05 -19.47
CA TRP A 134 -4.67 -4.31 -18.73
C TRP A 134 -3.27 -4.72 -18.29
N SER A 135 -2.28 -4.63 -19.19
CA SER A 135 -0.88 -4.94 -18.87
C SER A 135 -0.33 -4.03 -17.75
N SER A 136 -0.64 -2.73 -17.83
CA SER A 136 -0.29 -1.78 -16.78
C SER A 136 -0.95 -2.16 -15.46
N LEU A 137 -2.25 -2.48 -15.47
CA LEU A 137 -3.00 -2.86 -14.29
C LEU A 137 -2.48 -4.15 -13.64
N LEU A 138 -2.04 -5.13 -14.42
CA LEU A 138 -1.39 -6.33 -13.87
C LEU A 138 -0.08 -5.99 -13.12
N SER A 139 0.69 -5.02 -13.60
CA SER A 139 1.87 -4.51 -12.89
C SER A 139 1.49 -3.83 -11.58
N ASP A 140 0.40 -3.04 -11.58
CA ASP A 140 -0.09 -2.37 -10.38
C ASP A 140 -0.60 -3.39 -9.35
N PHE A 141 -1.31 -4.44 -9.76
CA PHE A 141 -1.71 -5.55 -8.87
C PHE A 141 -0.52 -6.27 -8.26
N LYS A 142 0.54 -6.49 -9.04
CA LYS A 142 1.76 -7.12 -8.55
C LYS A 142 2.42 -6.26 -7.47
N SER A 143 2.58 -4.97 -7.72
CA SER A 143 3.13 -4.03 -6.75
C SER A 143 2.30 -3.98 -5.47
N PHE A 144 0.98 -3.92 -5.61
CA PHE A 144 0.06 -3.97 -4.46
C PHE A 144 0.26 -5.24 -3.63
N GLN A 145 0.24 -6.42 -4.26
CA GLN A 145 0.39 -7.70 -3.56
C GLN A 145 1.75 -7.83 -2.87
N GLU A 146 2.83 -7.37 -3.49
CA GLU A 146 4.18 -7.41 -2.91
C GLU A 146 4.25 -6.58 -1.62
N HIS A 147 3.78 -5.34 -1.65
CA HIS A 147 3.77 -4.46 -0.47
C HIS A 147 2.79 -4.94 0.60
N GLN A 148 1.63 -5.45 0.20
CA GLN A 148 0.65 -6.00 1.13
C GLN A 148 1.19 -7.23 1.85
N THR A 149 1.86 -8.13 1.14
CA THR A 149 2.52 -9.30 1.73
C THR A 149 3.61 -8.89 2.73
N ALA A 150 4.41 -7.89 2.39
CA ALA A 150 5.44 -7.36 3.29
C ALA A 150 4.83 -6.67 4.52
N ALA A 151 3.74 -5.92 4.35
CA ALA A 151 3.00 -5.31 5.45
C ALA A 151 2.42 -6.37 6.41
N ILE A 152 1.81 -7.43 5.87
CA ILE A 152 1.30 -8.56 6.67
C ILE A 152 2.42 -9.22 7.48
N ALA A 153 3.59 -9.46 6.87
CA ALA A 153 4.74 -10.04 7.55
C ALA A 153 5.26 -9.14 8.68
N ALA A 154 5.36 -7.84 8.45
CA ALA A 154 5.74 -6.85 9.45
C ALA A 154 4.73 -6.80 10.61
N ALA A 155 3.43 -6.83 10.30
CA ALA A 155 2.37 -6.88 11.31
C ALA A 155 2.46 -8.14 12.18
N LYS A 156 2.65 -9.31 11.59
CA LYS A 156 2.78 -10.59 12.32
C LYS A 156 4.01 -10.62 13.23
N SER A 157 5.08 -9.92 12.88
CA SER A 157 6.27 -9.78 13.72
C SER A 157 6.19 -8.62 14.72
N SER A 158 5.09 -7.86 14.75
CA SER A 158 4.91 -6.65 15.57
C SER A 158 5.95 -5.55 15.29
N ASP A 159 6.54 -5.54 14.10
CA ASP A 159 7.48 -4.49 13.66
C ASP A 159 6.71 -3.28 13.14
N LEU A 160 6.48 -2.31 14.04
CA LEU A 160 5.73 -1.10 13.74
C LEU A 160 6.40 -0.24 12.66
N SER A 161 7.74 -0.21 12.62
CA SER A 161 8.49 0.59 11.63
C SER A 161 8.34 0.01 10.23
N ALA A 162 8.58 -1.30 10.09
CA ALA A 162 8.40 -2.01 8.83
C ALA A 162 6.92 -1.98 8.39
N TRP A 163 5.98 -2.17 9.33
CA TRP A 163 4.55 -2.03 9.06
C TRP A 163 4.22 -0.66 8.46
N THR A 164 4.62 0.44 9.11
CA THR A 164 4.32 1.80 8.64
C THR A 164 4.86 2.02 7.22
N THR A 165 6.09 1.57 6.96
CA THR A 165 6.72 1.69 5.64
C THR A 165 5.95 0.90 4.58
N GLN A 166 5.66 -0.37 4.84
CA GLN A 166 5.03 -1.25 3.86
C GLN A 166 3.53 -0.96 3.68
N ALA A 167 2.82 -0.59 4.75
CA ALA A 167 1.41 -0.18 4.65
C ALA A 167 1.25 1.11 3.83
N THR A 168 2.15 2.08 3.97
CA THR A 168 2.17 3.29 3.13
C THR A 168 2.44 2.94 1.66
N ALA A 169 3.39 2.05 1.40
CA ALA A 169 3.69 1.61 0.03
C ALA A 169 2.53 0.81 -0.59
N ALA A 170 1.88 -0.05 0.20
CA ALA A 170 0.69 -0.79 -0.22
C ALA A 170 -0.49 0.15 -0.55
N ASP A 171 -0.69 1.21 0.24
CA ASP A 171 -1.71 2.21 -0.03
C ASP A 171 -1.42 2.99 -1.32
N THR A 172 -0.17 3.37 -1.56
CA THR A 172 0.26 4.00 -2.80
C THR A 172 0.03 3.08 -4.02
N ALA A 173 0.37 1.81 -3.89
CA ALA A 173 0.14 0.82 -4.95
C ALA A 173 -1.36 0.58 -5.18
N ARG A 174 -2.19 0.60 -4.15
CA ARG A 174 -3.65 0.54 -4.24
C ARG A 174 -4.23 1.72 -5.03
N GLU A 175 -3.74 2.93 -4.81
CA GLU A 175 -4.16 4.10 -5.61
C GLU A 175 -3.78 3.95 -7.08
N ALA A 176 -2.62 3.35 -7.37
CA ALA A 176 -2.24 3.01 -8.75
C ALA A 176 -3.22 2.01 -9.36
N VAL A 177 -3.63 0.96 -8.61
CA VAL A 177 -4.66 0.01 -9.03
C VAL A 177 -5.98 0.71 -9.35
N LEU A 178 -6.49 1.58 -8.47
CA LEU A 178 -7.73 2.34 -8.69
C LEU A 178 -7.66 3.21 -9.95
N THR A 179 -6.52 3.86 -10.18
CA THR A 179 -6.25 4.63 -11.38
C THR A 179 -6.21 3.73 -12.62
N GLY A 180 -5.55 2.56 -12.54
CA GLY A 180 -5.49 1.56 -13.58
C GLY A 180 -6.87 1.01 -13.95
N LEU A 181 -7.70 0.70 -12.98
CA LEU A 181 -9.09 0.27 -13.17
C LEU A 181 -9.90 1.35 -13.92
N THR A 182 -9.76 2.61 -13.53
CA THR A 182 -10.40 3.73 -14.23
C THR A 182 -9.93 3.82 -15.69
N ARG A 183 -8.62 3.66 -15.93
CA ARG A 183 -8.04 3.64 -17.29
C ARG A 183 -8.58 2.49 -18.12
N ALA A 184 -8.78 1.32 -17.52
CA ALA A 184 -9.40 0.15 -18.13
C ALA A 184 -10.92 0.27 -18.34
N GLY A 185 -11.51 1.43 -18.05
CA GLY A 185 -12.93 1.72 -18.27
C GLY A 185 -13.87 1.20 -17.18
N LEU A 186 -13.37 0.93 -15.97
CA LEU A 186 -14.19 0.50 -14.84
C LEU A 186 -14.54 1.73 -13.96
N PRO A 187 -15.82 2.12 -13.88
CA PRO A 187 -16.24 3.29 -13.10
C PRO A 187 -16.14 3.04 -11.60
N SER A 188 -16.20 4.08 -10.77
CA SER A 188 -16.09 4.01 -9.31
C SER A 188 -17.15 3.11 -8.64
N SER A 189 -18.29 2.88 -9.29
CA SER A 189 -19.34 1.94 -8.83
C SER A 189 -19.08 0.48 -9.22
N ASP A 190 -18.02 0.22 -9.98
CA ASP A 190 -17.64 -1.12 -10.42
C ASP A 190 -17.20 -1.99 -9.22
N PRO A 191 -17.56 -3.30 -9.20
CA PRO A 191 -17.14 -4.21 -8.12
C PRO A 191 -15.65 -4.16 -7.83
N CYS A 192 -14.80 -4.07 -8.86
CA CYS A 192 -13.34 -4.00 -8.68
C CYS A 192 -12.90 -2.70 -8.00
N GLN A 193 -13.47 -1.56 -8.39
CA GLN A 193 -13.23 -0.31 -7.70
C GLN A 193 -13.64 -0.39 -6.22
N VAL A 194 -14.79 -1.01 -5.93
CA VAL A 194 -15.30 -1.17 -4.57
C VAL A 194 -14.38 -2.06 -3.73
N VAL A 195 -13.83 -3.17 -4.29
CA VAL A 195 -12.85 -4.04 -3.60
C VAL A 195 -11.67 -3.22 -3.10
N PHE A 196 -11.04 -2.46 -3.99
CA PHE A 196 -9.83 -1.70 -3.66
C PHE A 196 -10.12 -0.40 -2.89
N THR A 197 -11.33 0.11 -2.92
CA THR A 197 -11.74 1.23 -2.07
C THR A 197 -12.09 0.77 -0.65
N ARG A 198 -12.83 -0.34 -0.48
CA ARG A 198 -13.23 -0.88 0.83
C ARG A 198 -12.14 -1.70 1.51
N GLY A 199 -11.31 -2.39 0.72
CA GLY A 199 -10.14 -3.13 1.21
C GLY A 199 -9.01 -2.23 1.69
N SER A 200 -9.08 -0.92 1.42
CA SER A 200 -8.33 0.04 2.17
C SER A 200 -8.90 0.09 3.59
N TYR A 201 -8.08 0.17 4.56
CA TYR A 201 -8.26 0.21 6.00
C TYR A 201 -9.35 1.18 6.53
N HIS A 202 -10.07 1.85 5.65
CA HIS A 202 -11.21 2.70 5.94
C HIS A 202 -12.45 1.81 6.02
N GLY A 203 -12.71 1.26 7.20
CA GLY A 203 -14.03 0.77 7.53
C GLY A 203 -15.01 1.94 7.36
N GLY A 204 -15.89 1.83 6.34
CA GLY A 204 -16.95 2.80 6.08
C GLY A 204 -18.02 2.75 7.16
#